data_d9b3f251d6d37b00932e2db43bb9b0ea
#
_entry.id   d9b3f251d6d37b00932e2db43bb9b0ea
#
_cell.length_a   1.000
_cell.length_b   1.000
_cell.length_c   1.000
_cell.angle_alpha   90.00
_cell.angle_beta   90.00
_cell.angle_gamma   90.00
#
_symmetry.space_group_name_H-M   'P 1'
#
loop_
_entity.id
_entity.type
_entity.pdbx_description
1 polymer ?
#
loop_
_entity_poly.entity_id
_entity_poly.type
_entity_poly.pdbx_seq_one_letter_code
_entity_poly.pdbx_strand_id
1 'polypeptide(L)'
;MDIIRELWYGNVSPFEQCTRGDKQLKELLKLVARNKEELDGTLTDKQKEILEKFEENMNEMHGIAERDAFSYGFRLGVQLMAEAFLQPIGEEE
;
A
#
# COMPACT_ATOMS: atom_id res chain seq x y z
N MET A 1 -20.34 -6.88 -11.56
CA MET A 1 -19.17 -6.22 -12.13
C MET A 1 -18.27 -7.25 -12.80
N ASP A 2 -17.86 -6.98 -14.03
CA ASP A 2 -16.93 -7.85 -14.74
C ASP A 2 -15.51 -7.36 -14.48
N ILE A 3 -14.83 -7.93 -13.51
CA ILE A 3 -13.51 -7.50 -13.10
C ILE A 3 -12.44 -7.74 -14.18
N ILE A 4 -12.61 -8.80 -14.97
CA ILE A 4 -11.67 -9.10 -16.05
C ILE A 4 -11.72 -8.01 -17.11
N ARG A 5 -12.92 -7.57 -17.47
CA ARG A 5 -13.12 -6.50 -18.41
C ARG A 5 -12.53 -5.18 -17.90
N GLU A 6 -12.79 -4.88 -16.63
CA GLU A 6 -12.26 -3.68 -16.01
C GLU A 6 -10.73 -3.69 -15.97
N LEU A 7 -10.16 -4.87 -15.74
CA LEU A 7 -8.71 -5.03 -15.76
C LEU A 7 -8.15 -4.73 -17.15
N TRP A 8 -8.82 -5.25 -18.19
CA TRP A 8 -8.40 -5.02 -19.58
C TRP A 8 -8.37 -3.54 -19.93
N TYR A 9 -9.35 -2.80 -19.49
CA TYR A 9 -9.43 -1.36 -19.76
C TYR A 9 -8.59 -0.50 -18.82
N GLY A 10 -7.85 -1.12 -17.91
CA GLY A 10 -6.99 -0.37 -17.00
C GLY A 10 -7.72 0.32 -15.86
N ASN A 11 -8.93 -0.11 -15.57
CA ASN A 11 -9.76 0.50 -14.54
C ASN A 11 -9.55 -0.10 -13.16
N VAL A 12 -8.67 -1.08 -13.03
CA VAL A 12 -8.36 -1.70 -11.76
C VAL A 12 -6.98 -1.24 -11.30
N SER A 13 -6.95 -0.46 -10.24
CA SER A 13 -5.72 0.00 -9.62
C SER A 13 -5.79 -0.30 -8.13
N PRO A 14 -5.18 -1.40 -7.68
CA PRO A 14 -5.22 -1.76 -6.27
C PRO A 14 -4.70 -0.66 -5.36
N PHE A 15 -3.63 0.01 -5.76
CA PHE A 15 -3.04 1.08 -4.97
C PHE A 15 -4.03 2.22 -4.74
N GLU A 16 -4.64 2.72 -5.82
CA GLU A 16 -5.58 3.82 -5.71
C GLU A 16 -6.86 3.43 -5.00
N GLN A 17 -7.39 2.26 -5.29
CA GLN A 17 -8.66 1.80 -4.72
C GLN A 17 -8.52 1.44 -3.26
N CYS A 18 -7.35 0.94 -2.85
CA CYS A 18 -7.06 0.56 -1.49
C CYS A 18 -7.04 1.77 -0.54
N THR A 19 -6.57 2.92 -1.04
CA THR A 19 -6.41 4.14 -0.23
C THR A 19 -7.57 5.11 -0.38
N ARG A 20 -8.37 4.99 -1.43
CA ARG A 20 -9.47 5.90 -1.70
C ARG A 20 -10.55 5.77 -0.64
N GLY A 21 -10.96 6.89 -0.06
CA GLY A 21 -12.05 6.93 0.90
C GLY A 21 -11.69 6.50 2.31
N ASP A 22 -10.45 6.17 2.57
CA ASP A 22 -10.01 5.85 3.92
C ASP A 22 -9.84 7.13 4.72
N LYS A 23 -10.80 7.40 5.59
CA LYS A 23 -10.82 8.64 6.38
C LYS A 23 -9.67 8.71 7.37
N GLN A 24 -9.34 7.61 8.00
CA GLN A 24 -8.26 7.56 8.98
C GLN A 24 -6.93 7.85 8.30
N LEU A 25 -6.70 7.27 7.14
CA LEU A 25 -5.49 7.53 6.38
C LEU A 25 -5.38 9.00 5.98
N LYS A 26 -6.48 9.59 5.50
CA LYS A 26 -6.50 11.01 5.13
C LYS A 26 -6.19 11.92 6.30
N GLU A 27 -6.73 11.61 7.48
CA GLU A 27 -6.45 12.39 8.67
C GLU A 27 -4.98 12.31 9.06
N LEU A 28 -4.40 11.11 9.00
CA LEU A 28 -2.98 10.94 9.31
C LEU A 28 -2.09 11.65 8.30
N LEU A 29 -2.47 11.64 7.02
CA LEU A 29 -1.70 12.34 5.99
C LEU A 29 -1.68 13.86 6.26
N LYS A 30 -2.80 14.42 6.71
CA LYS A 30 -2.86 15.84 7.07
C LYS A 30 -1.95 16.14 8.26
N LEU A 31 -1.94 15.26 9.26
CA LEU A 31 -1.09 15.43 10.43
C LEU A 31 0.39 15.33 10.06
N VAL A 32 0.74 14.38 9.20
CA VAL A 32 2.11 14.23 8.72
C VAL A 32 2.57 15.48 7.99
N ALA A 33 1.73 16.01 7.09
CA ALA A 33 2.06 17.21 6.33
C ALA A 33 2.26 18.42 7.26
N ARG A 34 1.38 18.57 8.24
CA ARG A 34 1.46 19.68 9.20
C ARG A 34 2.71 19.58 10.05
N ASN A 35 3.01 18.39 10.56
CA ASN A 35 4.18 18.17 11.39
C ASN A 35 5.47 18.39 10.61
N LYS A 36 5.49 18.00 9.35
CA LYS A 36 6.63 18.23 8.49
C LYS A 36 6.86 19.72 8.25
N GLU A 37 5.79 20.45 7.98
CA GLU A 37 5.87 21.89 7.77
C GLU A 37 6.43 22.60 9.01
N GLU A 38 5.95 22.21 10.18
CA GLU A 38 6.44 22.74 11.44
C GLU A 38 7.91 22.43 11.65
N LEU A 39 8.31 21.19 11.37
CA LEU A 39 9.70 20.78 11.51
C LEU A 39 10.61 21.55 10.55
N ASP A 40 10.20 21.69 9.29
CA ASP A 40 10.97 22.40 8.28
C ASP A 40 11.28 23.83 8.71
N GLY A 41 10.36 24.47 9.45
CA GLY A 41 10.56 25.81 9.95
C GLY A 41 11.65 25.93 11.00
N THR A 42 12.08 24.82 11.60
CA THR A 42 13.09 24.80 12.65
C THR A 42 14.45 24.29 12.18
N LEU A 43 14.54 23.80 10.95
CA LEU A 43 15.75 23.16 10.44
C LEU A 43 16.65 24.13 9.68
N THR A 44 17.97 23.87 9.74
CA THR A 44 18.94 24.53 8.88
C THR A 44 18.83 23.97 7.47
N ASP A 45 19.43 24.65 6.50
CA ASP A 45 19.44 24.18 5.11
C ASP A 45 20.09 22.79 5.00
N LYS A 46 21.15 22.54 5.73
CA LYS A 46 21.82 21.25 5.74
C LYS A 46 20.91 20.15 6.30
N GLN A 47 20.19 20.47 7.37
CA GLN A 47 19.27 19.52 7.98
C GLN A 47 18.10 19.21 7.08
N LYS A 48 17.59 20.21 6.36
CA LYS A 48 16.51 20.00 5.38
C LYS A 48 16.96 19.07 4.26
N GLU A 49 18.18 19.23 3.79
CA GLU A 49 18.75 18.36 2.76
C GLU A 49 18.79 16.90 3.21
N ILE A 50 19.24 16.67 4.44
CA ILE A 50 19.29 15.33 5.01
C ILE A 50 17.89 14.75 5.18
N LEU A 51 16.95 15.57 5.63
CA LEU A 51 15.57 15.14 5.80
C LEU A 51 14.93 14.74 4.46
N GLU A 52 15.19 15.51 3.40
CA GLU A 52 14.70 15.17 2.07
C GLU A 52 15.22 13.82 1.61
N LYS A 53 16.50 13.55 1.80
CA LYS A 53 17.08 12.25 1.44
C LYS A 53 16.46 11.12 2.24
N PHE A 54 16.25 11.35 3.52
CA PHE A 54 15.60 10.39 4.39
C PHE A 54 14.18 10.07 3.88
N GLU A 55 13.41 11.11 3.55
CA GLU A 55 12.05 10.93 3.06
C GLU A 55 12.00 10.19 1.73
N GLU A 56 12.92 10.52 0.82
CA GLU A 56 13.00 9.83 -0.47
C GLU A 56 13.26 8.34 -0.27
N ASN A 57 14.19 8.01 0.61
CA ASN A 57 14.53 6.61 0.90
C ASN A 57 13.37 5.89 1.59
N MET A 58 12.69 6.57 2.52
CA MET A 58 11.53 6.01 3.20
C MET A 58 10.39 5.74 2.22
N ASN A 59 10.14 6.69 1.32
CA ASN A 59 9.08 6.53 0.31
C ASN A 59 9.38 5.36 -0.62
N GLU A 60 10.63 5.22 -1.03
CA GLU A 60 11.03 4.10 -1.88
C GLU A 60 10.87 2.77 -1.14
N MET A 61 11.30 2.72 0.12
CA MET A 61 11.16 1.53 0.95
C MET A 61 9.69 1.15 1.13
N HIS A 62 8.84 2.12 1.42
CA HIS A 62 7.41 1.88 1.58
C HIS A 62 6.77 1.39 0.29
N GLY A 63 7.16 1.97 -0.84
CA GLY A 63 6.66 1.54 -2.14
C GLY A 63 6.98 0.09 -2.44
N ILE A 64 8.20 -0.32 -2.14
CA ILE A 64 8.62 -1.71 -2.32
C ILE A 64 7.85 -2.63 -1.37
N ALA A 65 7.73 -2.24 -0.09
CA ALA A 65 7.00 -3.03 0.89
C ALA A 65 5.52 -3.19 0.54
N GLU A 66 4.89 -2.13 0.05
CA GLU A 66 3.50 -2.17 -0.36
C GLU A 66 3.30 -3.10 -1.55
N ARG A 67 4.19 -3.02 -2.54
CA ARG A 67 4.16 -3.90 -3.70
C ARG A 67 4.30 -5.35 -3.29
N ASP A 68 5.26 -5.63 -2.42
CA ASP A 68 5.52 -6.99 -1.97
C ASP A 68 4.36 -7.53 -1.12
N ALA A 69 3.77 -6.69 -0.28
CA ALA A 69 2.61 -7.06 0.52
C ALA A 69 1.42 -7.43 -0.38
N PHE A 70 1.19 -6.64 -1.43
CA PHE A 70 0.13 -6.92 -2.39
C PHE A 70 0.37 -8.27 -3.08
N SER A 71 1.60 -8.49 -3.55
CA SER A 71 1.96 -9.75 -4.22
C SER A 71 1.78 -10.95 -3.29
N TYR A 72 2.23 -10.83 -2.05
CA TYR A 72 2.07 -11.87 -1.06
C TYR A 72 0.60 -12.17 -0.78
N GLY A 73 -0.19 -11.14 -0.56
CA GLY A 73 -1.62 -11.31 -0.27
C GLY A 73 -2.36 -11.96 -1.43
N PHE A 74 -2.04 -11.56 -2.65
CA PHE A 74 -2.65 -12.16 -3.83
C PHE A 74 -2.31 -13.65 -3.94
N ARG A 75 -1.03 -13.99 -3.78
CA ARG A 75 -0.59 -15.38 -3.86
C ARG A 75 -1.19 -16.23 -2.74
N LEU A 76 -1.22 -15.67 -1.53
CA LEU A 76 -1.82 -16.37 -0.40
C LEU A 76 -3.29 -16.66 -0.66
N GLY A 77 -4.03 -15.69 -1.18
CA GLY A 77 -5.43 -15.87 -1.49
C GLY A 77 -5.65 -16.96 -2.52
N VAL A 78 -4.85 -16.97 -3.58
CA VAL A 78 -4.94 -18.01 -4.62
C VAL A 78 -4.61 -19.39 -4.04
N GLN A 79 -3.59 -19.49 -3.22
CA GLN A 79 -3.20 -20.75 -2.63
C GLN A 79 -4.26 -21.28 -1.65
N LEU A 80 -4.87 -20.40 -0.88
CA LEU A 80 -5.97 -20.78 0.00
C LEU A 80 -7.15 -21.32 -0.80
N MET A 81 -7.48 -20.65 -1.88
CA MET A 81 -8.56 -21.10 -2.76
C MET A 81 -8.26 -22.46 -3.37
N ALA A 82 -7.04 -22.63 -3.88
CA ALA A 82 -6.62 -23.88 -4.50
C ALA A 82 -6.69 -25.03 -3.50
N GLU A 83 -6.21 -24.81 -2.29
CA GLU A 83 -6.25 -25.84 -1.26
C GLU A 83 -7.69 -26.20 -0.89
N ALA A 84 -8.56 -25.20 -0.77
CA ALA A 84 -9.96 -25.45 -0.45
C ALA A 84 -10.66 -26.28 -1.53
N PHE A 85 -10.32 -26.05 -2.79
CA PHE A 85 -10.90 -26.82 -3.88
C PHE A 85 -10.30 -28.20 -4.02
N LEU A 86 -9.01 -28.35 -3.72
CA LEU A 86 -8.34 -29.64 -3.84
C LEU A 86 -8.60 -30.57 -2.66
N GLN A 87 -8.83 -29.99 -1.48
CA GLN A 87 -9.10 -30.75 -0.25
C GLN A 87 -10.28 -30.17 0.50
N PRO A 88 -11.50 -30.33 0.00
CA PRO A 88 -12.68 -29.81 0.69
C PRO A 88 -12.79 -30.38 2.10
N ILE A 89 -13.24 -29.54 3.02
CA ILE A 89 -13.44 -29.96 4.41
C ILE A 89 -14.44 -31.10 4.46
N GLY A 90 -14.10 -32.15 5.19
CA GLY A 90 -14.95 -33.32 5.34
C GLY A 90 -14.65 -34.46 4.40
N GLU A 91 -13.75 -34.27 3.43
CA GLU A 91 -13.37 -35.32 2.50
C GLU A 91 -11.97 -35.86 2.77
N GLU A 92 -11.20 -35.16 3.58
CA GLU A 92 -9.91 -35.73 3.93
C GLU A 92 -10.13 -36.71 5.02
N GLU A 93 -9.68 -37.74 4.95
CA GLU A 93 -9.86 -38.68 5.93
C GLU A 93 -9.05 -39.78 5.78
#